data_047f3a44f03d0c76f3e7649ac614ee41
#
_entry.id   047f3a44f03d0c76f3e7649ac614ee41
#
_cell.length_a   1.000
_cell.length_b   1.000
_cell.length_c   1.000
_cell.angle_alpha   90.00
_cell.angle_beta   90.00
_cell.angle_gamma   90.00
#
_symmetry.space_group_name_H-M   'P 1'
#
loop_
_entity.id
_entity.type
_entity.pdbx_description
1 polymer ?
#
loop_
_entity_poly.entity_id
_entity_poly.type
_entity_poly.pdbx_seq_one_letter_code
_entity_poly.pdbx_strand_id
1 'polypeptide(L)'
;MPRLAAVDAQTYWMSAKIPNDQFVLFAFDGAVRIDDGLLDGLRARAQDCADLRLRIADTRRWRYPDWAAGPVDRAQFVVHPAAELTWTECLDAVAQLAAAQLDPRVAAWRLHLFEKVAAPRGSGPATVAVLQIAHALADGTRTAALAGWLFGRPGPVPALPD
;
A
#
# COMPACT_ATOMS: atom_id res chain seq x y z
N MET A 1 11.28 -20.03 3.38
CA MET A 1 10.84 -18.69 2.95
C MET A 1 11.87 -18.17 1.96
N PRO A 2 11.44 -17.56 0.87
CA PRO A 2 12.38 -17.04 -0.12
C PRO A 2 13.19 -15.89 0.49
N ARG A 3 14.47 -15.83 0.11
CA ARG A 3 15.37 -14.73 0.46
C ARG A 3 15.03 -13.53 -0.40
N LEU A 4 15.25 -12.32 0.10
CA LEU A 4 15.20 -11.14 -0.75
C LEU A 4 16.28 -11.26 -1.83
N ALA A 5 15.90 -10.93 -3.06
CA ALA A 5 16.87 -10.72 -4.13
C ALA A 5 17.85 -9.58 -3.75
N ALA A 6 19.03 -9.59 -4.33
CA ALA A 6 20.04 -8.58 -4.00
C ALA A 6 19.55 -7.14 -4.25
N VAL A 7 18.76 -6.93 -5.31
CA VAL A 7 18.19 -5.61 -5.64
C VAL A 7 17.15 -5.18 -4.61
N ASP A 8 16.30 -6.10 -4.15
CA ASP A 8 15.28 -5.80 -3.14
C ASP A 8 15.90 -5.53 -1.78
N ALA A 9 16.92 -6.32 -1.41
CA ALA A 9 17.67 -6.09 -0.19
C ALA A 9 18.41 -4.74 -0.21
N GLN A 10 19.00 -4.35 -1.33
CA GLN A 10 19.61 -3.03 -1.50
C GLN A 10 18.55 -1.93 -1.34
N THR A 11 17.42 -2.05 -1.99
CA THR A 11 16.30 -1.10 -1.91
C THR A 11 15.79 -0.99 -0.46
N TYR A 12 15.64 -2.11 0.23
CA TYR A 12 15.27 -2.14 1.64
C TYR A 12 16.29 -1.42 2.53
N TRP A 13 17.60 -1.70 2.36
CA TRP A 13 18.62 -1.01 3.18
C TRP A 13 18.74 0.47 2.86
N MET A 14 18.54 0.87 1.61
CA MET A 14 18.49 2.29 1.22
C MET A 14 17.33 3.01 1.88
N SER A 15 16.19 2.35 2.04
CA SER A 15 14.99 2.93 2.64
C SER A 15 15.22 3.45 4.07
N ALA A 16 16.17 2.89 4.79
CA ALA A 16 16.57 3.37 6.11
C ALA A 16 17.22 4.78 6.10
N LYS A 17 17.62 5.28 4.93
CA LYS A 17 18.30 6.58 4.77
C LYS A 17 17.59 7.52 3.81
N ILE A 18 16.93 6.99 2.81
CA ILE A 18 16.26 7.75 1.75
C ILE A 18 14.84 7.18 1.59
N PRO A 19 13.80 7.98 1.83
CA PRO A 19 12.43 7.55 1.59
C PRO A 19 12.27 7.06 0.14
N ASN A 20 11.78 5.85 -0.03
CA ASN A 20 11.61 5.23 -1.33
C ASN A 20 10.30 4.43 -1.47
N ASP A 21 9.34 4.63 -0.57
CA ASP A 21 8.02 4.08 -0.74
C ASP A 21 7.39 4.58 -2.04
N GLN A 22 6.66 3.70 -2.70
CA GLN A 22 5.85 4.05 -3.86
C GLN A 22 4.43 4.39 -3.42
N PHE A 23 3.81 5.34 -4.14
CA PHE A 23 2.43 5.75 -3.91
C PHE A 23 1.65 5.64 -5.21
N VAL A 24 0.57 4.85 -5.18
CA VAL A 24 -0.35 4.75 -6.31
C VAL A 24 -1.73 5.21 -5.86
N LEU A 25 -2.26 6.21 -6.55
CA LEU A 25 -3.55 6.82 -6.25
C LEU A 25 -4.62 6.27 -7.19
N PHE A 26 -5.75 5.90 -6.61
CA PHE A 26 -6.96 5.47 -7.30
C PHE A 26 -8.09 6.40 -6.91
N ALA A 27 -8.79 6.95 -7.89
CA ALA A 27 -9.99 7.73 -7.69
C ALA A 27 -11.19 6.92 -8.20
N PHE A 28 -12.18 6.77 -7.35
CA PHE A 28 -13.44 6.07 -7.64
C PHE A 28 -14.55 7.10 -7.66
N ASP A 29 -15.42 7.05 -8.67
CA ASP A 29 -16.59 7.93 -8.76
C ASP A 29 -17.55 7.66 -7.58
N GLY A 30 -18.03 8.74 -7.01
CA GLY A 30 -18.93 8.71 -5.86
C GLY A 30 -18.23 8.75 -4.50
N ALA A 31 -18.90 9.30 -3.51
CA ALA A 31 -18.47 9.29 -2.12
C ALA A 31 -18.96 7.99 -1.47
N VAL A 32 -18.05 7.07 -1.21
CA VAL A 32 -18.33 5.83 -0.49
C VAL A 32 -18.01 6.07 0.98
N ARG A 33 -18.96 5.72 1.86
CA ARG A 33 -18.71 5.73 3.30
C ARG A 33 -17.75 4.59 3.65
N ILE A 34 -16.68 4.93 4.32
CA ILE A 34 -15.65 3.98 4.76
C ILE A 34 -15.99 3.53 6.17
N ASP A 35 -16.78 2.47 6.27
CA ASP A 35 -17.16 1.84 7.54
C ASP A 35 -16.35 0.56 7.81
N ASP A 36 -16.55 -0.03 8.97
CA ASP A 36 -15.86 -1.24 9.38
C ASP A 36 -16.13 -2.42 8.44
N GLY A 37 -17.34 -2.52 7.87
CA GLY A 37 -17.68 -3.57 6.91
C GLY A 37 -16.86 -3.49 5.63
N LEU A 38 -16.67 -2.29 5.07
CA LEU A 38 -15.80 -2.08 3.92
C LEU A 38 -14.35 -2.44 4.25
N LEU A 39 -13.87 -2.02 5.42
CA LEU A 39 -12.50 -2.26 5.85
C LEU A 39 -12.23 -3.74 6.13
N ASP A 40 -13.19 -4.45 6.72
CA ASP A 40 -13.09 -5.91 6.90
C ASP A 40 -13.09 -6.65 5.56
N GLY A 41 -13.88 -6.19 4.60
CA GLY A 41 -13.86 -6.73 3.24
C GLY A 41 -12.53 -6.52 2.52
N LEU A 42 -11.93 -5.33 2.64
CA LEU A 42 -10.60 -5.01 2.11
C LEU A 42 -9.52 -5.90 2.77
N ARG A 43 -9.60 -6.02 4.10
CA ARG A 43 -8.68 -6.84 4.88
C ARG A 43 -8.77 -8.31 4.52
N ALA A 44 -9.98 -8.86 4.35
CA ALA A 44 -10.19 -10.24 3.94
C ALA A 44 -9.53 -10.53 2.58
N ARG A 45 -9.77 -9.65 1.58
CA ARG A 45 -9.12 -9.78 0.27
C ARG A 45 -7.59 -9.71 0.34
N ALA A 46 -7.06 -8.80 1.17
CA ALA A 46 -5.62 -8.71 1.38
C ALA A 46 -5.07 -9.96 2.07
N GLN A 47 -5.81 -10.54 3.00
CA GLN A 47 -5.43 -11.77 3.70
C GLN A 47 -5.41 -12.99 2.77
N ASP A 48 -6.26 -13.02 1.75
CA ASP A 48 -6.31 -14.08 0.74
C ASP A 48 -5.16 -13.99 -0.29
N CYS A 49 -4.53 -12.82 -0.42
CA CYS A 49 -3.38 -12.63 -1.28
C CYS A 49 -2.07 -12.92 -0.52
N ALA A 50 -1.35 -13.97 -0.92
CA ALA A 50 -0.10 -14.36 -0.26
C ALA A 50 0.94 -13.23 -0.26
N ASP A 51 1.02 -12.46 -1.34
CA ASP A 51 1.98 -11.38 -1.52
C ASP A 51 1.68 -10.14 -0.67
N LEU A 52 0.39 -9.85 -0.41
CA LEU A 52 -0.01 -8.78 0.53
C LEU A 52 0.24 -9.13 1.99
N ARG A 53 0.57 -10.37 2.28
CA ARG A 53 0.95 -10.84 3.62
C ARG A 53 2.46 -10.82 3.87
N LEU A 54 3.24 -10.45 2.87
CA LEU A 54 4.70 -10.44 2.97
C LEU A 54 5.18 -9.24 3.79
N ARG A 55 6.19 -9.52 4.59
CA ARG A 55 6.99 -8.55 5.33
C ARG A 55 8.45 -9.02 5.37
N ILE A 56 9.36 -8.10 5.64
CA ILE A 56 10.78 -8.41 5.70
C ILE A 56 11.15 -8.96 7.09
N ALA A 57 11.80 -10.11 7.12
CA ALA A 57 12.42 -10.68 8.30
C ALA A 57 13.94 -10.43 8.22
N ASP A 58 14.39 -9.35 8.85
CA ASP A 58 15.81 -8.98 8.95
C ASP A 58 16.34 -9.37 10.33
N THR A 59 16.60 -10.66 10.51
CA THR A 59 17.00 -11.21 11.81
C THR A 59 18.52 -11.52 11.91
N ARG A 60 19.25 -11.40 10.80
CA ARG A 60 20.66 -11.85 10.72
C ARG A 60 21.57 -10.80 10.09
N ARG A 61 22.51 -10.29 10.86
CA ARG A 61 23.40 -9.18 10.51
C ARG A 61 24.30 -9.41 9.27
N TRP A 62 24.48 -10.66 8.83
CA TRP A 62 25.43 -11.03 7.78
C TRP A 62 24.81 -11.79 6.61
N ARG A 63 23.47 -11.74 6.48
CA ARG A 63 22.73 -12.37 5.40
C ARG A 63 21.70 -11.40 4.83
N TYR A 64 21.35 -11.60 3.57
CA TYR A 64 20.18 -10.93 3.02
C TYR A 64 18.94 -11.28 3.85
N PRO A 65 18.05 -10.32 4.06
CA PRO A 65 16.78 -10.59 4.72
C PRO A 65 15.96 -11.65 3.98
N ASP A 66 15.02 -12.23 4.67
CA ASP A 66 14.07 -13.18 4.10
C ASP A 66 12.67 -12.55 4.04
N TRP A 67 11.85 -13.01 3.09
CA TRP A 67 10.42 -12.72 3.11
C TRP A 67 9.72 -13.59 4.14
N ALA A 68 8.90 -13.01 4.99
CA ALA A 68 8.07 -13.72 5.96
C ALA A 68 6.60 -13.39 5.74
N ALA A 69 5.73 -14.41 5.82
CA ALA A 69 4.29 -14.17 5.82
C ALA A 69 3.79 -13.83 7.22
N GLY A 70 2.84 -12.90 7.29
CA GLY A 70 2.17 -12.52 8.52
C GLY A 70 0.69 -12.20 8.29
N PRO A 71 -0.07 -11.93 9.35
CA PRO A 71 -1.43 -11.45 9.21
C PRO A 71 -1.46 -10.03 8.64
N VAL A 72 -2.52 -9.72 7.93
CA VAL A 72 -2.83 -8.33 7.55
C VAL A 72 -3.46 -7.64 8.75
N ASP A 73 -2.81 -6.59 9.23
CA ASP A 73 -3.29 -5.81 10.37
C ASP A 73 -4.31 -4.75 9.95
N ARG A 74 -5.27 -4.48 10.82
CA ARG A 74 -6.25 -3.39 10.63
C ARG A 74 -5.56 -2.02 10.52
N ALA A 75 -4.44 -1.82 11.18
CA ALA A 75 -3.65 -0.60 11.13
C ALA A 75 -3.02 -0.31 9.76
N GLN A 76 -3.04 -1.28 8.83
CA GLN A 76 -2.62 -1.04 7.44
C GLN A 76 -3.68 -0.27 6.63
N PHE A 77 -4.89 -0.08 7.15
CA PHE A 77 -5.97 0.68 6.54
C PHE A 77 -6.18 1.98 7.32
N VAL A 78 -5.73 3.08 6.76
CA VAL A 78 -5.82 4.40 7.39
C VAL A 78 -6.94 5.20 6.75
N VAL A 79 -7.98 5.46 7.51
CA VAL A 79 -9.08 6.34 7.09
C VAL A 79 -8.73 7.76 7.52
N HIS A 80 -8.63 8.67 6.56
CA HIS A 80 -8.43 10.07 6.84
C HIS A 80 -9.75 10.74 7.22
N PRO A 81 -9.72 11.80 8.07
CA PRO A 81 -10.96 12.46 8.51
C PRO A 81 -11.87 12.81 7.35
N ALA A 82 -13.17 12.60 7.56
CA ALA A 82 -14.22 12.85 6.57
C ALA A 82 -14.44 14.37 6.39
N ALA A 83 -13.46 15.10 5.87
CA ALA A 83 -13.59 16.46 5.39
C ALA A 83 -13.82 16.44 3.88
N GLU A 84 -14.63 17.36 3.38
CA GLU A 84 -14.72 17.59 1.93
C GLU A 84 -13.42 18.25 1.47
N LEU A 85 -12.57 17.48 0.81
CA LEU A 85 -11.31 17.97 0.28
C LEU A 85 -11.48 18.38 -1.19
N THR A 86 -10.88 19.48 -1.58
CA THR A 86 -10.60 19.73 -2.98
C THR A 86 -9.57 18.72 -3.50
N TRP A 87 -9.50 18.56 -4.81
CA TRP A 87 -8.48 17.68 -5.40
C TRP A 87 -7.05 18.07 -5.00
N THR A 88 -6.77 19.38 -4.98
CA THR A 88 -5.46 19.92 -4.58
C THR A 88 -5.13 19.58 -3.13
N GLU A 89 -6.07 19.81 -2.20
CA GLU A 89 -5.87 19.46 -0.78
C GLU A 89 -5.67 17.95 -0.58
N CYS A 90 -6.36 17.13 -1.36
CA CYS A 90 -6.13 15.67 -1.34
C CYS A 90 -4.71 15.34 -1.80
N LEU A 91 -4.23 15.94 -2.88
CA LEU A 91 -2.85 15.73 -3.36
C LEU A 91 -1.81 16.24 -2.37
N ASP A 92 -2.06 17.37 -1.70
CA ASP A 92 -1.18 17.89 -0.64
C ASP A 92 -1.13 16.92 0.54
N ALA A 93 -2.28 16.35 0.94
CA ALA A 93 -2.33 15.33 1.98
C ALA A 93 -1.55 14.07 1.57
N VAL A 94 -1.69 13.63 0.33
CA VAL A 94 -0.92 12.50 -0.21
C VAL A 94 0.58 12.79 -0.22
N ALA A 95 0.99 13.99 -0.62
CA ALA A 95 2.40 14.39 -0.62
C ALA A 95 3.01 14.34 0.81
N GLN A 96 2.22 14.66 1.83
CA GLN A 96 2.65 14.58 3.23
C GLN A 96 2.89 13.12 3.69
N LEU A 97 2.21 12.14 3.07
CA LEU A 97 2.43 10.73 3.41
C LEU A 97 3.86 10.29 3.08
N ALA A 98 4.52 10.93 2.11
CA ALA A 98 5.91 10.63 1.76
C ALA A 98 6.90 10.87 2.91
N ALA A 99 6.55 11.69 3.89
CA ALA A 99 7.36 11.92 5.09
C ALA A 99 7.28 10.76 6.11
N ALA A 100 6.25 9.90 6.00
CA ALA A 100 5.98 8.79 6.92
C ALA A 100 6.22 7.44 6.22
N GLN A 101 7.49 7.08 6.08
CA GLN A 101 7.90 5.85 5.41
C GLN A 101 7.46 4.60 6.19
N LEU A 102 7.17 3.53 5.46
CA LEU A 102 6.85 2.22 6.03
C LEU A 102 8.08 1.59 6.68
N ASP A 103 7.83 0.84 7.76
CA ASP A 103 8.77 -0.20 8.20
C ASP A 103 8.31 -1.55 7.62
N PRO A 104 8.95 -2.06 6.55
CA PRO A 104 8.51 -3.27 5.90
C PRO A 104 8.71 -4.55 6.75
N ARG A 105 9.34 -4.44 7.92
CA ARG A 105 9.40 -5.51 8.92
C ARG A 105 8.08 -5.65 9.67
N VAL A 106 7.34 -4.55 9.79
CA VAL A 106 6.02 -4.50 10.43
C VAL A 106 4.93 -4.69 9.38
N ALA A 107 4.94 -3.84 8.35
CA ALA A 107 4.01 -3.89 7.23
C ALA A 107 4.68 -3.31 5.98
N ALA A 108 4.68 -4.07 4.88
CA ALA A 108 5.31 -3.63 3.64
C ALA A 108 4.40 -2.79 2.75
N TRP A 109 3.16 -2.53 3.17
CA TRP A 109 2.22 -1.65 2.49
C TRP A 109 1.18 -1.09 3.46
N ARG A 110 0.52 0.00 3.03
CA ARG A 110 -0.57 0.66 3.74
C ARG A 110 -1.56 1.25 2.73
N LEU A 111 -2.85 1.16 3.02
CA LEU A 111 -3.90 1.76 2.21
C LEU A 111 -4.48 2.97 2.95
N HIS A 112 -4.34 4.15 2.37
CA HIS A 112 -4.93 5.38 2.86
C HIS A 112 -6.22 5.65 2.09
N LEU A 113 -7.28 6.03 2.80
CA LEU A 113 -8.63 6.20 2.26
C LEU A 113 -9.17 7.59 2.61
N PHE A 114 -9.71 8.28 1.61
CA PHE A 114 -10.35 9.59 1.71
C PHE A 114 -11.77 9.49 1.16
N GLU A 115 -12.79 9.77 1.99
CA GLU A 115 -14.20 9.51 1.63
C GLU A 115 -14.78 10.49 0.61
N LYS A 116 -14.45 11.78 0.75
CA LYS A 116 -15.07 12.87 -0.01
C LYS A 116 -14.00 13.78 -0.59
N VAL A 117 -13.70 13.58 -1.84
CA VAL A 117 -12.77 14.42 -2.58
C VAL A 117 -13.48 14.97 -3.80
N ALA A 118 -13.41 16.27 -4.06
CA ALA A 118 -13.93 16.84 -5.29
C ALA A 118 -13.14 16.29 -6.48
N ALA A 119 -13.83 15.61 -7.39
CA ALA A 119 -13.17 15.01 -8.56
C ALA A 119 -12.51 16.07 -9.43
N PRO A 120 -11.33 15.80 -10.03
CA PRO A 120 -10.56 16.79 -10.78
C PRO A 120 -11.27 17.33 -12.03
N ARG A 121 -12.31 16.67 -12.50
CA ARG A 121 -13.10 17.04 -13.70
C ARG A 121 -14.52 17.48 -13.39
N GLY A 122 -14.84 17.81 -12.14
CA GLY A 122 -16.14 18.38 -11.79
C GLY A 122 -17.32 17.40 -11.87
N SER A 123 -17.09 16.11 -11.93
CA SER A 123 -18.12 15.06 -12.05
C SER A 123 -18.76 14.65 -10.72
N GLY A 124 -18.59 15.46 -9.67
CA GLY A 124 -19.12 15.17 -8.34
C GLY A 124 -18.05 14.70 -7.34
N PRO A 125 -18.46 14.19 -6.19
CA PRO A 125 -17.52 13.67 -5.19
C PRO A 125 -16.89 12.35 -5.65
N ALA A 126 -15.65 12.13 -5.24
CA ALA A 126 -14.92 10.89 -5.45
C ALA A 126 -14.46 10.31 -4.10
N THR A 127 -14.25 9.00 -4.06
CA THR A 127 -13.48 8.35 -3.01
C THR A 127 -12.07 8.09 -3.52
N VAL A 128 -11.08 8.52 -2.76
CA VAL A 128 -9.67 8.33 -3.15
C VAL A 128 -9.02 7.30 -2.24
N ALA A 129 -8.37 6.33 -2.85
CA ALA A 129 -7.53 5.35 -2.18
C ALA A 129 -6.08 5.52 -2.63
N VAL A 130 -5.15 5.55 -1.68
CA VAL A 130 -3.72 5.66 -1.96
C VAL A 130 -3.01 4.44 -1.37
N LEU A 131 -2.46 3.62 -2.24
CA LEU A 131 -1.62 2.50 -1.83
C LEU A 131 -0.19 2.99 -1.67
N GLN A 132 0.28 3.05 -0.43
CA GLN A 132 1.68 3.21 -0.07
C GLN A 132 2.30 1.82 0.02
N ILE A 133 3.40 1.57 -0.66
CA ILE A 133 4.05 0.26 -0.70
C ILE A 133 5.56 0.41 -0.67
N ALA A 134 6.22 -0.40 0.15
CA ALA A 134 7.68 -0.46 0.20
C ALA A 134 8.24 -0.95 -1.14
N HIS A 135 9.15 -0.21 -1.72
CA HIS A 135 9.70 -0.49 -3.05
C HIS A 135 10.39 -1.87 -3.15
N ALA A 136 10.87 -2.41 -2.02
CA ALA A 136 11.40 -3.77 -1.98
C ALA A 136 10.32 -4.85 -2.21
N LEU A 137 9.02 -4.56 -1.90
CA LEU A 137 7.94 -5.52 -2.13
C LEU A 137 7.44 -5.49 -3.57
N ALA A 138 7.38 -4.33 -4.18
CA ALA A 138 6.76 -4.20 -5.50
C ALA A 138 7.33 -3.05 -6.32
N ASP A 139 7.50 -3.30 -7.61
CA ASP A 139 7.62 -2.30 -8.66
C ASP A 139 6.24 -1.84 -9.13
N GLY A 140 6.19 -0.99 -10.15
CA GLY A 140 4.92 -0.46 -10.68
C GLY A 140 3.95 -1.54 -11.16
N THR A 141 4.45 -2.57 -11.85
CA THR A 141 3.62 -3.65 -12.41
C THR A 141 3.06 -4.53 -11.29
N ARG A 142 3.90 -4.90 -10.36
CA ARG A 142 3.53 -5.71 -9.21
C ARG A 142 2.58 -4.93 -8.28
N THR A 143 2.82 -3.63 -8.08
CA THR A 143 1.93 -2.75 -7.31
C THR A 143 0.53 -2.69 -7.91
N ALA A 144 0.40 -2.57 -9.23
CA ALA A 144 -0.89 -2.58 -9.91
C ALA A 144 -1.64 -3.90 -9.72
N ALA A 145 -0.94 -5.05 -9.79
CA ALA A 145 -1.54 -6.35 -9.55
C ALA A 145 -2.02 -6.52 -8.09
N LEU A 146 -1.22 -6.08 -7.11
CA LEU A 146 -1.58 -6.11 -5.69
C LEU A 146 -2.77 -5.19 -5.38
N ALA A 147 -2.85 -4.02 -6.01
CA ALA A 147 -4.01 -3.15 -5.92
C ALA A 147 -5.27 -3.82 -6.51
N GLY A 148 -5.12 -4.57 -7.61
CA GLY A 148 -6.21 -5.37 -8.18
C GLY A 148 -6.83 -6.32 -7.14
N TRP A 149 -6.01 -7.01 -6.36
CA TRP A 149 -6.48 -7.86 -5.26
C TRP A 149 -7.27 -7.07 -4.21
N LEU A 150 -6.73 -5.95 -3.76
CA LEU A 150 -7.39 -5.08 -2.76
C LEU A 150 -8.76 -4.62 -3.25
N PHE A 151 -8.89 -4.24 -4.51
CA PHE A 151 -10.13 -3.69 -5.08
C PHE A 151 -11.04 -4.74 -5.74
N GLY A 152 -10.84 -6.03 -5.44
CA GLY A 152 -11.73 -7.10 -5.87
C GLY A 152 -11.58 -7.52 -7.34
N ARG A 153 -10.41 -7.27 -7.92
CA ARG A 153 -10.01 -7.73 -9.26
C ARG A 153 -8.75 -8.60 -9.17
N PRO A 154 -8.85 -9.79 -8.52
CA PRO A 154 -7.70 -10.65 -8.35
C PRO A 154 -7.18 -11.14 -9.71
N GLY A 155 -5.87 -11.18 -9.83
CA GLY A 155 -5.17 -11.64 -11.03
C GLY A 155 -3.78 -12.16 -10.66
N PRO A 156 -3.00 -12.65 -11.63
CA PRO A 156 -1.65 -13.10 -11.38
C PRO A 156 -0.78 -11.93 -10.90
N VAL A 157 -0.08 -12.15 -9.78
CA VAL A 157 0.92 -11.20 -9.28
C VAL A 157 2.28 -11.62 -9.85
N PRO A 158 3.02 -10.71 -10.49
CA PRO A 158 4.37 -11.02 -10.95
C PRO A 158 5.23 -11.58 -9.81
N ALA A 159 6.04 -12.59 -10.09
CA ALA A 159 6.92 -13.19 -9.09
C ALA A 159 7.90 -12.14 -8.52
N LEU A 160 8.30 -12.35 -7.27
CA LEU A 160 9.44 -11.63 -6.72
C LEU A 160 10.71 -12.06 -7.50
N PRO A 161 11.67 -11.15 -7.71
CA PRO A 161 12.95 -11.53 -8.29
C PRO A 161 13.67 -12.55 -7.39
N ASP A 162 14.46 -13.43 -8.03
CA ASP A 162 15.29 -14.44 -7.37
C ASP A 162 16.62 -13.87 -6.86
#